data_2fae11ff5a5a28248c8018f98d7b32b1
#
_entry.id   2fae11ff5a5a28248c8018f98d7b32b1
#
_cell.length_a   1.000
_cell.length_b   1.000
_cell.length_c   1.000
_cell.angle_alpha   90.00
_cell.angle_beta   90.00
_cell.angle_gamma   90.00
#
_symmetry.space_group_name_H-M   'P 1'
#
loop_
_entity.id
_entity.type
_entity.pdbx_description
1 polymer ?
#
loop_
_entity_poly.entity_id
_entity_poly.type
_entity_poly.pdbx_seq_one_letter_code
_entity_poly.pdbx_strand_id
1 'polypeptide(L)'
;MANPKKDLDTSATSLHEMGFEPQAPIPERIAKLRELRGKTAASDLAIANALGEVNDPGAGELLVEMEAHATGALRREIRRAIFRLRQHGIEVREPTAERKAASAAPAEAGLTALMSPIDPEGAQIVWMIKARPRGGLVRLWGLISETQGLAGVQNQALMRRELKTQQEELEQQAGVKLIDIDPRLADFILCDAYRRTPESNRLNVGSFYALRSEVTGAPLPSRLSHPIYAEFAKEAAEEPSIDLLKEPEVQAFRIQPKELEPYLDEVNRAQESVLVVSRSSQEDRIMGAVEKAIGELLSGQRAERLRRRLEDTGLYLARTGRRQQAGWAAAAAARIRDGADLKKVAFFRSLVQTQLGSMMAQEAERKREEPRLIMTPAEAIRAQEAARSRGPRR
;
A
#
# COMPACT_ATOMS: atom_id res chain seq x y z
N MET A 1 -38.88 -29.58 14.81
CA MET A 1 -37.54 -29.28 15.39
C MET A 1 -36.77 -30.58 15.43
N ALA A 2 -35.77 -30.74 14.57
CA ALA A 2 -34.93 -31.94 14.49
C ALA A 2 -33.95 -31.96 15.68
N ASN A 3 -33.80 -33.12 16.29
CA ASN A 3 -33.06 -33.35 17.53
C ASN A 3 -31.56 -33.48 17.20
N PRO A 4 -30.68 -32.53 17.56
CA PRO A 4 -29.28 -32.51 17.11
C PRO A 4 -28.43 -33.68 17.62
N LYS A 5 -28.87 -34.44 18.63
CA LYS A 5 -28.17 -35.65 19.09
C LYS A 5 -28.36 -36.87 18.20
N LYS A 6 -29.45 -36.95 17.44
CA LYS A 6 -29.73 -38.10 16.56
C LYS A 6 -28.92 -38.06 15.27
N ASP A 7 -28.56 -36.85 14.81
CA ASP A 7 -27.74 -36.66 13.57
C ASP A 7 -26.26 -36.97 13.82
N LEU A 8 -25.77 -36.84 15.05
CA LEU A 8 -24.36 -37.12 15.42
C LEU A 8 -24.06 -38.61 15.48
N ASP A 9 -24.98 -39.44 16.03
CA ASP A 9 -24.83 -40.90 16.07
C ASP A 9 -24.86 -41.51 14.68
N THR A 10 -25.66 -41.03 13.77
CA THR A 10 -25.74 -41.48 12.37
C THR A 10 -24.47 -41.13 11.61
N SER A 11 -23.81 -40.01 11.91
CA SER A 11 -22.58 -39.56 11.26
C SER A 11 -21.35 -40.37 11.69
N ALA A 12 -21.26 -40.73 12.96
CA ALA A 12 -20.17 -41.59 13.48
C ALA A 12 -20.27 -43.03 12.91
N THR A 13 -21.47 -43.56 12.79
CA THR A 13 -21.73 -44.91 12.20
C THR A 13 -21.30 -44.93 10.73
N SER A 14 -21.54 -43.85 9.97
CA SER A 14 -21.17 -43.76 8.57
C SER A 14 -19.64 -43.70 8.33
N LEU A 15 -18.85 -43.10 9.23
CA LEU A 15 -17.38 -43.10 9.14
C LEU A 15 -16.79 -44.48 9.48
N HIS A 16 -17.38 -45.20 10.43
CA HIS A 16 -16.97 -46.56 10.79
C HIS A 16 -17.22 -47.56 9.62
N GLU A 17 -18.36 -47.44 8.94
CA GLU A 17 -18.67 -48.23 7.74
C GLU A 17 -17.69 -47.95 6.58
N MET A 18 -17.06 -46.75 6.54
CA MET A 18 -16.03 -46.40 5.56
C MET A 18 -14.61 -46.76 6.04
N GLY A 19 -14.47 -47.52 7.12
CA GLY A 19 -13.20 -48.04 7.64
C GLY A 19 -12.41 -47.03 8.49
N PHE A 20 -13.10 -46.08 9.14
CA PHE A 20 -12.48 -45.18 10.12
C PHE A 20 -12.52 -45.85 11.50
N GLU A 21 -11.35 -46.06 12.11
CA GLU A 21 -11.20 -46.57 13.47
C GLU A 21 -10.85 -45.45 14.48
N PRO A 22 -11.76 -45.13 15.41
CA PRO A 22 -11.50 -44.08 16.40
C PRO A 22 -10.35 -44.36 17.37
N GLN A 23 -9.98 -45.63 17.54
CA GLN A 23 -8.94 -46.10 18.45
C GLN A 23 -7.54 -46.23 17.76
N ALA A 24 -7.44 -46.03 16.45
CA ALA A 24 -6.17 -46.08 15.72
C ALA A 24 -5.21 -44.93 16.17
N PRO A 25 -3.89 -45.09 15.97
CA PRO A 25 -2.92 -44.03 16.22
C PRO A 25 -3.29 -42.75 15.50
N ILE A 26 -3.02 -41.58 16.15
CA ILE A 26 -3.42 -40.27 15.63
C ILE A 26 -3.01 -40.00 14.18
N PRO A 27 -1.75 -40.31 13.73
CA PRO A 27 -1.36 -40.13 12.33
C PRO A 27 -2.18 -40.93 11.34
N GLU A 28 -2.53 -42.19 11.69
CA GLU A 28 -3.34 -43.08 10.86
C GLU A 28 -4.78 -42.57 10.75
N ARG A 29 -5.35 -42.08 11.84
CA ARG A 29 -6.67 -41.44 11.87
C ARG A 29 -6.74 -40.26 10.93
N ILE A 30 -5.76 -39.34 11.01
CA ILE A 30 -5.71 -38.16 10.15
C ILE A 30 -5.53 -38.55 8.68
N ALA A 31 -4.66 -39.54 8.37
CA ALA A 31 -4.45 -40.04 7.03
C ALA A 31 -5.75 -40.62 6.45
N LYS A 32 -6.47 -41.44 7.25
CA LYS A 32 -7.74 -42.03 6.84
C LYS A 32 -8.84 -41.00 6.61
N LEU A 33 -8.97 -40.01 7.49
CA LEU A 33 -9.93 -38.91 7.31
C LEU A 33 -9.61 -38.06 6.07
N ARG A 34 -8.33 -37.92 5.73
CA ARG A 34 -7.89 -37.21 4.49
C ARG A 34 -8.29 -38.03 3.24
N GLU A 35 -8.18 -39.35 3.27
CA GLU A 35 -8.59 -40.25 2.17
C GLU A 35 -10.12 -40.23 1.94
N LEU A 36 -10.89 -40.11 3.00
CA LEU A 36 -12.36 -40.13 2.96
C LEU A 36 -12.99 -38.79 2.53
N ARG A 37 -12.21 -37.70 2.52
CA ARG A 37 -12.67 -36.38 2.17
C ARG A 37 -13.22 -36.27 0.75
N GLY A 38 -14.34 -35.55 0.60
CA GLY A 38 -14.94 -35.24 -0.73
C GLY A 38 -15.80 -36.35 -1.32
N LYS A 39 -16.02 -37.45 -0.61
CA LYS A 39 -16.90 -38.55 -1.10
C LYS A 39 -18.37 -38.17 -1.04
N THR A 40 -18.83 -37.56 0.05
CA THR A 40 -20.20 -37.00 0.19
C THR A 40 -20.19 -35.78 1.14
N ALA A 41 -21.19 -34.90 0.98
CA ALA A 41 -21.34 -33.75 1.88
C ALA A 41 -21.60 -34.14 3.35
N ALA A 42 -22.26 -35.27 3.59
CA ALA A 42 -22.52 -35.82 4.92
C ALA A 42 -21.23 -36.39 5.55
N SER A 43 -20.38 -37.07 4.76
CA SER A 43 -19.08 -37.54 5.22
C SER A 43 -18.14 -36.39 5.58
N ASP A 44 -18.14 -35.31 4.81
CA ASP A 44 -17.28 -34.14 5.10
C ASP A 44 -17.68 -33.43 6.42
N LEU A 45 -18.96 -33.40 6.76
CA LEU A 45 -19.44 -32.90 8.08
C LEU A 45 -18.95 -33.82 9.23
N ALA A 46 -19.06 -35.13 9.04
CA ALA A 46 -18.60 -36.12 10.02
C ALA A 46 -17.07 -36.06 10.19
N ILE A 47 -16.32 -35.92 9.10
CA ILE A 47 -14.86 -35.74 9.09
C ILE A 47 -14.47 -34.48 9.86
N ALA A 48 -15.13 -33.35 9.61
CA ALA A 48 -14.84 -32.08 10.30
C ALA A 48 -15.08 -32.21 11.83
N ASN A 49 -16.13 -32.92 12.24
CA ASN A 49 -16.41 -33.18 13.66
C ASN A 49 -15.34 -34.10 14.28
N ALA A 50 -15.01 -35.21 13.63
CA ALA A 50 -14.00 -36.16 14.09
C ALA A 50 -12.61 -35.51 14.22
N LEU A 51 -12.20 -34.65 13.26
CA LEU A 51 -10.95 -33.91 13.34
C LEU A 51 -10.90 -32.92 14.51
N GLY A 52 -12.04 -32.34 14.88
CA GLY A 52 -12.14 -31.45 16.04
C GLY A 52 -11.95 -32.14 17.39
N GLU A 53 -11.97 -33.48 17.44
CA GLU A 53 -11.72 -34.31 18.61
C GLU A 53 -10.28 -34.88 18.67
N VAL A 54 -9.51 -34.68 17.58
CA VAL A 54 -8.12 -35.16 17.49
C VAL A 54 -7.17 -34.05 17.92
N ASN A 55 -6.63 -34.16 19.13
CA ASN A 55 -5.69 -33.18 19.68
C ASN A 55 -4.30 -33.28 19.01
N ASP A 56 -4.22 -32.87 17.74
CA ASP A 56 -2.99 -32.92 16.95
C ASP A 56 -2.95 -31.74 15.95
N PRO A 57 -1.78 -31.09 15.75
CA PRO A 57 -1.64 -30.01 14.78
C PRO A 57 -2.04 -30.39 13.36
N GLY A 58 -1.78 -31.64 12.94
CA GLY A 58 -2.15 -32.16 11.62
C GLY A 58 -3.65 -32.21 11.38
N ALA A 59 -4.48 -32.41 12.45
CA ALA A 59 -5.94 -32.27 12.36
C ALA A 59 -6.33 -30.83 12.07
N GLY A 60 -5.64 -29.85 12.68
CA GLY A 60 -5.83 -28.44 12.41
C GLY A 60 -5.50 -28.04 10.98
N GLU A 61 -4.38 -28.57 10.44
CA GLU A 61 -3.99 -28.33 9.04
C GLU A 61 -5.03 -28.87 8.06
N LEU A 62 -5.55 -30.09 8.29
CA LEU A 62 -6.57 -30.69 7.43
C LEU A 62 -7.90 -29.91 7.50
N LEU A 63 -8.31 -29.44 8.67
CA LEU A 63 -9.50 -28.58 8.83
C LEU A 63 -9.36 -27.27 8.07
N VAL A 64 -8.18 -26.67 8.07
CA VAL A 64 -7.88 -25.45 7.34
C VAL A 64 -7.90 -25.70 5.83
N GLU A 65 -7.37 -26.84 5.35
CA GLU A 65 -7.49 -27.23 3.95
C GLU A 65 -8.96 -27.44 3.52
N MET A 66 -9.78 -27.99 4.39
CA MET A 66 -11.20 -28.18 4.14
C MET A 66 -11.97 -26.84 4.15
N GLU A 67 -11.62 -25.89 5.01
CA GLU A 67 -12.28 -24.59 5.07
C GLU A 67 -12.17 -23.81 3.78
N ALA A 68 -11.07 -23.96 3.04
CA ALA A 68 -10.82 -23.27 1.78
C ALA A 68 -11.90 -23.51 0.72
N HIS A 69 -12.54 -24.69 0.74
CA HIS A 69 -13.56 -25.10 -0.24
C HIS A 69 -14.96 -25.30 0.38
N ALA A 70 -15.08 -25.15 1.69
CA ALA A 70 -16.32 -25.42 2.41
C ALA A 70 -17.30 -24.24 2.32
N THR A 71 -18.61 -24.57 2.19
CA THR A 71 -19.71 -23.62 2.21
C THR A 71 -20.80 -24.02 3.20
N GLY A 72 -21.67 -23.11 3.56
CA GLY A 72 -22.88 -23.41 4.32
C GLY A 72 -22.67 -24.08 5.69
N ALA A 73 -23.27 -25.25 5.90
CA ALA A 73 -23.23 -26.02 7.15
C ALA A 73 -21.82 -26.57 7.43
N LEU A 74 -21.13 -27.08 6.39
CA LEU A 74 -19.78 -27.63 6.52
C LEU A 74 -18.78 -26.59 7.02
N ARG A 75 -18.81 -25.37 6.49
CA ARG A 75 -17.93 -24.29 6.95
C ARG A 75 -18.16 -23.90 8.41
N ARG A 76 -19.42 -23.93 8.85
CA ARG A 76 -19.75 -23.68 10.26
C ARG A 76 -19.18 -24.77 11.17
N GLU A 77 -19.27 -26.03 10.78
CA GLU A 77 -18.76 -27.14 11.58
C GLU A 77 -17.22 -27.14 11.61
N ILE A 78 -16.54 -26.88 10.50
CA ILE A 78 -15.08 -26.74 10.45
C ILE A 78 -14.61 -25.66 11.42
N ARG A 79 -15.27 -24.48 11.45
CA ARG A 79 -14.91 -23.40 12.39
C ARG A 79 -15.11 -23.79 13.83
N ARG A 80 -16.15 -24.58 14.14
CA ARG A 80 -16.37 -25.11 15.50
C ARG A 80 -15.27 -26.11 15.87
N ALA A 81 -14.86 -26.96 14.95
CA ALA A 81 -13.77 -27.93 15.15
C ALA A 81 -12.43 -27.20 15.39
N ILE A 82 -12.09 -26.20 14.58
CA ILE A 82 -10.88 -25.37 14.77
C ILE A 82 -10.93 -24.65 16.13
N PHE A 83 -12.08 -24.12 16.55
CA PHE A 83 -12.24 -23.49 17.84
C PHE A 83 -11.99 -24.47 18.99
N ARG A 84 -12.53 -25.72 18.90
CA ARG A 84 -12.26 -26.78 19.89
C ARG A 84 -10.77 -27.10 20.00
N LEU A 85 -10.06 -27.28 18.87
CA LEU A 85 -8.62 -27.52 18.87
C LEU A 85 -7.84 -26.39 19.55
N ARG A 86 -8.19 -25.13 19.28
CA ARG A 86 -7.58 -23.97 19.95
C ARG A 86 -7.84 -23.94 21.46
N GLN A 87 -9.02 -24.34 21.91
CA GLN A 87 -9.31 -24.49 23.35
C GLN A 87 -8.46 -25.58 24.03
N HIS A 88 -8.08 -26.61 23.29
CA HIS A 88 -7.16 -27.66 23.76
C HIS A 88 -5.68 -27.29 23.59
N GLY A 89 -5.37 -26.02 23.29
CA GLY A 89 -3.99 -25.53 23.17
C GLY A 89 -3.28 -25.93 21.88
N ILE A 90 -3.99 -26.48 20.89
CA ILE A 90 -3.43 -26.82 19.58
C ILE A 90 -3.33 -25.54 18.73
N GLU A 91 -2.11 -25.18 18.36
CA GLU A 91 -1.86 -24.07 17.45
C GLU A 91 -2.25 -24.47 16.02
N VAL A 92 -3.45 -24.06 15.59
CA VAL A 92 -3.90 -24.27 14.21
C VAL A 92 -3.29 -23.16 13.35
N ARG A 93 -2.23 -23.49 12.60
CA ARG A 93 -1.59 -22.58 11.66
C ARG A 93 -2.55 -22.33 10.49
N GLU A 94 -2.92 -21.07 10.31
CA GLU A 94 -3.60 -20.67 9.08
C GLU A 94 -2.65 -20.89 7.89
N PRO A 95 -3.17 -21.33 6.73
CA PRO A 95 -2.32 -21.61 5.58
C PRO A 95 -1.52 -20.37 5.23
N THR A 96 -0.20 -20.51 5.17
CA THR A 96 0.69 -19.49 4.67
C THR A 96 0.19 -19.01 3.31
N ALA A 97 0.12 -17.69 3.13
CA ALA A 97 -0.51 -17.00 2.00
C ALA A 97 -0.07 -17.46 0.59
N GLU A 98 1.02 -18.19 0.48
CA GLU A 98 1.54 -18.72 -0.80
C GLU A 98 0.63 -19.76 -1.47
N ARG A 99 -0.14 -20.57 -0.70
CA ARG A 99 -1.10 -21.54 -1.27
C ARG A 99 -2.45 -20.93 -1.66
N LYS A 100 -2.84 -19.77 -1.06
CA LYS A 100 -4.07 -19.06 -1.44
C LYS A 100 -3.94 -18.23 -2.72
N ALA A 101 -2.73 -17.89 -3.15
CA ALA A 101 -2.50 -17.15 -4.40
C ALA A 101 -2.86 -17.96 -5.66
N ALA A 102 -2.92 -19.29 -5.58
CA ALA A 102 -3.26 -20.17 -6.69
C ALA A 102 -4.77 -20.38 -6.90
N SER A 103 -5.62 -20.00 -5.94
CA SER A 103 -7.08 -20.04 -6.06
C SER A 103 -7.65 -18.63 -5.95
N ALA A 104 -7.35 -17.79 -6.95
CA ALA A 104 -8.01 -16.51 -7.10
C ALA A 104 -9.50 -16.76 -7.33
N ALA A 105 -10.33 -16.48 -6.33
CA ALA A 105 -11.77 -16.36 -6.55
C ALA A 105 -12.00 -15.41 -7.75
N PRO A 106 -12.93 -15.74 -8.68
CA PRO A 106 -13.23 -14.85 -9.78
C PRO A 106 -13.56 -13.46 -9.20
N ALA A 107 -13.00 -12.42 -9.82
CA ALA A 107 -13.35 -11.04 -9.47
C ALA A 107 -14.88 -10.95 -9.42
N GLU A 108 -15.46 -10.40 -8.34
CA GLU A 108 -16.92 -10.31 -8.21
C GLU A 108 -17.46 -9.62 -9.47
N ALA A 109 -18.36 -10.30 -10.18
CA ALA A 109 -18.86 -9.79 -11.46
C ALA A 109 -19.46 -8.39 -11.25
N GLY A 110 -18.97 -7.40 -11.99
CA GLY A 110 -19.42 -6.00 -11.92
C GLY A 110 -18.73 -5.13 -10.86
N LEU A 111 -17.65 -5.58 -10.26
CA LEU A 111 -16.77 -4.74 -9.41
C LEU A 111 -15.70 -4.10 -10.28
N THR A 112 -15.58 -2.78 -10.21
CA THR A 112 -14.53 -1.98 -10.86
C THR A 112 -13.85 -1.08 -9.84
N ALA A 113 -12.66 -0.58 -10.14
CA ALA A 113 -11.96 0.32 -9.25
C ALA A 113 -11.18 1.39 -10.01
N LEU A 114 -11.11 2.57 -9.41
CA LEU A 114 -10.36 3.71 -9.92
C LEU A 114 -9.37 4.22 -8.87
N MET A 115 -8.25 4.78 -9.32
CA MET A 115 -7.21 5.33 -8.46
C MET A 115 -6.68 6.65 -9.04
N SER A 116 -6.46 7.65 -8.18
CA SER A 116 -5.73 8.87 -8.54
C SER A 116 -4.21 8.66 -8.43
N PRO A 117 -3.37 9.51 -9.05
CA PRO A 117 -1.98 9.61 -8.64
C PRO A 117 -1.89 10.10 -7.18
N ILE A 118 -0.72 9.96 -6.59
CA ILE A 118 -0.42 10.50 -5.26
C ILE A 118 -0.04 11.97 -5.44
N ASP A 119 -0.71 12.86 -4.71
CA ASP A 119 -0.45 14.30 -4.77
C ASP A 119 0.83 14.72 -4.01
N PRO A 120 1.23 16.01 -4.07
CA PRO A 120 2.40 16.52 -3.34
C PRO A 120 2.31 16.37 -1.82
N GLU A 121 1.11 16.37 -1.26
CA GLU A 121 0.82 16.21 0.17
C GLU A 121 0.82 14.73 0.61
N GLY A 122 0.98 13.80 -0.34
CA GLY A 122 0.97 12.36 -0.11
C GLY A 122 -0.44 11.79 0.01
N ALA A 123 -1.45 12.48 -0.54
CA ALA A 123 -2.82 12.00 -0.55
C ALA A 123 -3.15 11.29 -1.88
N GLN A 124 -4.01 10.26 -1.78
CA GLN A 124 -4.46 9.43 -2.91
C GLN A 124 -5.91 9.07 -2.73
N ILE A 125 -6.67 9.09 -3.81
CA ILE A 125 -8.07 8.69 -3.84
C ILE A 125 -8.18 7.32 -4.51
N VAL A 126 -8.92 6.41 -3.85
CA VAL A 126 -9.24 5.09 -4.38
C VAL A 126 -10.75 4.88 -4.32
N TRP A 127 -11.34 4.50 -5.44
CA TRP A 127 -12.76 4.15 -5.55
C TRP A 127 -12.90 2.67 -5.85
N MET A 128 -13.82 2.00 -5.15
CA MET A 128 -14.34 0.69 -5.54
C MET A 128 -15.82 0.84 -5.87
N ILE A 129 -16.25 0.34 -7.02
CA ILE A 129 -17.58 0.58 -7.57
C ILE A 129 -18.24 -0.74 -7.91
N LYS A 130 -19.40 -1.00 -7.32
CA LYS A 130 -20.19 -2.22 -7.55
C LYS A 130 -21.57 -1.90 -8.13
N ALA A 131 -21.99 -2.66 -9.13
CA ALA A 131 -23.36 -2.61 -9.63
C ALA A 131 -24.34 -3.19 -8.60
N ARG A 132 -25.47 -2.51 -8.38
CA ARG A 132 -26.54 -2.96 -7.47
C ARG A 132 -27.54 -3.82 -8.22
N PRO A 133 -28.07 -4.90 -7.61
CA PRO A 133 -29.04 -5.78 -8.29
C PRO A 133 -30.33 -5.09 -8.76
N ARG A 134 -30.74 -4.03 -8.05
CA ARG A 134 -31.95 -3.24 -8.36
C ARG A 134 -31.68 -1.99 -9.19
N GLY A 135 -30.53 -1.92 -9.85
CA GLY A 135 -30.06 -0.78 -10.61
C GLY A 135 -29.26 0.24 -9.80
N GLY A 136 -28.50 1.09 -10.53
CA GLY A 136 -27.53 2.00 -9.92
C GLY A 136 -26.23 1.32 -9.50
N LEU A 137 -25.43 2.07 -8.79
CA LEU A 137 -24.10 1.69 -8.32
C LEU A 137 -23.98 1.97 -6.81
N VAL A 138 -23.08 1.30 -6.14
CA VAL A 138 -22.54 1.74 -4.86
C VAL A 138 -21.04 1.98 -5.05
N ARG A 139 -20.55 3.13 -4.61
CA ARG A 139 -19.15 3.50 -4.64
C ARG A 139 -18.63 3.58 -3.21
N LEU A 140 -17.60 2.81 -2.91
CA LEU A 140 -16.75 3.03 -1.75
C LEU A 140 -15.65 4.01 -2.16
N TRP A 141 -15.62 5.18 -1.55
CA TRP A 141 -14.60 6.19 -1.70
C TRP A 141 -13.65 6.12 -0.50
N GLY A 142 -12.34 6.07 -0.76
CA GLY A 142 -11.31 6.15 0.25
C GLY A 142 -10.30 7.24 -0.07
N LEU A 143 -10.00 8.09 0.92
CA LEU A 143 -8.90 9.02 0.91
C LEU A 143 -7.76 8.43 1.73
N ILE A 144 -6.63 8.25 1.12
CA ILE A 144 -5.43 7.66 1.72
C ILE A 144 -4.39 8.77 1.90
N SER A 145 -3.71 8.76 3.05
CA SER A 145 -2.54 9.60 3.30
C SER A 145 -1.33 8.70 3.53
N GLU A 146 -0.20 9.03 2.93
CA GLU A 146 1.07 8.30 3.13
C GLU A 146 1.49 8.26 4.60
N THR A 147 1.18 9.29 5.37
CA THR A 147 1.57 9.42 6.78
C THR A 147 0.49 8.99 7.76
N GLN A 148 -0.79 9.19 7.41
CA GLN A 148 -1.92 8.97 8.31
C GLN A 148 -2.73 7.69 8.01
N GLY A 149 -2.37 6.96 6.94
CA GLY A 149 -3.14 5.79 6.52
C GLY A 149 -4.46 6.19 5.84
N LEU A 150 -5.57 5.56 6.20
CA LEU A 150 -6.89 5.92 5.68
C LEU A 150 -7.38 7.19 6.39
N ALA A 151 -7.46 8.29 5.66
CA ALA A 151 -7.84 9.60 6.19
C ALA A 151 -9.35 9.84 6.11
N GLY A 152 -10.03 9.20 5.17
CA GLY A 152 -11.48 9.29 5.02
C GLY A 152 -12.04 8.09 4.26
N VAL A 153 -13.29 7.71 4.57
CA VAL A 153 -13.99 6.63 3.89
C VAL A 153 -15.49 6.86 3.93
N GLN A 154 -16.15 6.61 2.81
CA GLN A 154 -17.61 6.67 2.71
C GLN A 154 -18.15 5.82 1.58
N ASN A 155 -19.40 5.35 1.73
CA ASN A 155 -20.17 4.76 0.65
C ASN A 155 -21.19 5.78 0.10
N GLN A 156 -21.40 5.71 -1.20
CA GLN A 156 -22.43 6.50 -1.86
C GLN A 156 -23.16 5.65 -2.90
N ALA A 157 -24.49 5.67 -2.83
CA ALA A 157 -25.33 5.11 -3.88
C ALA A 157 -25.44 6.16 -5.00
N LEU A 158 -25.19 5.77 -6.26
CA LEU A 158 -25.07 6.66 -7.41
C LEU A 158 -25.73 6.03 -8.64
N MET A 159 -26.18 6.88 -9.55
CA MET A 159 -26.45 6.47 -10.92
C MET A 159 -25.17 6.56 -11.76
N ARG A 160 -25.08 5.78 -12.85
CA ARG A 160 -23.89 5.78 -13.72
C ARG A 160 -23.53 7.18 -14.24
N ARG A 161 -24.53 8.02 -14.52
CA ARG A 161 -24.32 9.40 -14.97
C ARG A 161 -23.68 10.24 -13.89
N GLU A 162 -24.16 10.13 -12.64
CA GLU A 162 -23.62 10.87 -11.49
C GLU A 162 -22.17 10.46 -11.21
N LEU A 163 -21.85 9.15 -11.29
CA LEU A 163 -20.48 8.68 -11.12
C LEU A 163 -19.55 9.33 -12.15
N LYS A 164 -19.98 9.38 -13.44
CA LYS A 164 -19.19 9.99 -14.50
C LYS A 164 -18.98 11.49 -14.27
N THR A 165 -20.03 12.21 -13.88
CA THR A 165 -19.95 13.64 -13.58
C THR A 165 -18.98 13.89 -12.41
N GLN A 166 -19.09 13.12 -11.32
CA GLN A 166 -18.19 13.26 -10.17
C GLN A 166 -16.75 12.91 -10.51
N GLN A 167 -16.51 11.94 -11.40
CA GLN A 167 -15.18 11.63 -11.91
C GLN A 167 -14.60 12.81 -12.69
N GLU A 168 -15.37 13.35 -13.66
CA GLU A 168 -14.96 14.47 -14.48
C GLU A 168 -14.69 15.73 -13.64
N GLU A 169 -15.53 16.02 -12.65
CA GLU A 169 -15.35 17.13 -11.71
C GLU A 169 -14.06 16.99 -10.90
N LEU A 170 -13.80 15.79 -10.35
CA LEU A 170 -12.59 15.51 -9.59
C LEU A 170 -11.34 15.64 -10.48
N GLU A 171 -11.38 15.08 -11.68
CA GLU A 171 -10.26 15.14 -12.64
C GLU A 171 -9.96 16.59 -13.05
N GLN A 172 -10.98 17.41 -13.24
CA GLN A 172 -10.83 18.84 -13.57
C GLN A 172 -10.29 19.64 -12.40
N GLN A 173 -10.81 19.44 -11.18
CA GLN A 173 -10.38 20.16 -9.99
C GLN A 173 -8.95 19.82 -9.58
N ALA A 174 -8.58 18.56 -9.65
CA ALA A 174 -7.25 18.09 -9.29
C ALA A 174 -6.23 18.20 -10.45
N GLY A 175 -6.68 18.43 -11.68
CA GLY A 175 -5.82 18.45 -12.87
C GLY A 175 -5.18 17.09 -13.19
N VAL A 176 -5.78 15.98 -12.73
CA VAL A 176 -5.27 14.62 -12.87
C VAL A 176 -6.35 13.68 -13.40
N LYS A 177 -5.94 12.55 -13.96
CA LYS A 177 -6.88 11.49 -14.37
C LYS A 177 -7.00 10.41 -13.31
N LEU A 178 -8.20 9.86 -13.14
CA LEU A 178 -8.38 8.59 -12.46
C LEU A 178 -8.08 7.45 -13.42
N ILE A 179 -7.31 6.48 -12.99
CA ILE A 179 -6.97 5.29 -13.78
C ILE A 179 -7.76 4.08 -13.29
N ASP A 180 -8.10 3.18 -14.23
CA ASP A 180 -8.65 1.87 -13.89
C ASP A 180 -7.57 0.98 -13.29
N ILE A 181 -7.91 0.35 -12.16
CA ILE A 181 -7.05 -0.63 -11.49
C ILE A 181 -7.81 -1.91 -11.17
N ASP A 182 -7.08 -2.99 -10.90
CA ASP A 182 -7.69 -4.24 -10.42
C ASP A 182 -8.42 -3.96 -9.08
N PRO A 183 -9.70 -4.33 -8.93
CA PRO A 183 -10.42 -4.19 -7.68
C PRO A 183 -9.77 -4.86 -6.48
N ARG A 184 -8.98 -5.93 -6.70
CA ARG A 184 -8.21 -6.59 -5.64
C ARG A 184 -7.07 -5.72 -5.14
N LEU A 185 -6.43 -4.98 -6.06
CA LEU A 185 -5.40 -4.01 -5.70
C LEU A 185 -6.01 -2.86 -4.92
N ALA A 186 -7.15 -2.30 -5.37
CA ALA A 186 -7.86 -1.25 -4.66
C ALA A 186 -8.25 -1.68 -3.23
N ASP A 187 -8.80 -2.87 -3.09
CA ASP A 187 -9.15 -3.44 -1.78
C ASP A 187 -7.92 -3.64 -0.89
N PHE A 188 -6.82 -4.12 -1.46
CA PHE A 188 -5.55 -4.25 -0.73
C PHE A 188 -5.02 -2.90 -0.26
N ILE A 189 -4.99 -1.89 -1.13
CA ILE A 189 -4.52 -0.53 -0.82
C ILE A 189 -5.35 0.08 0.32
N LEU A 190 -6.70 -0.01 0.25
CA LEU A 190 -7.60 0.50 1.28
C LEU A 190 -7.44 -0.23 2.61
N CYS A 191 -7.34 -1.57 2.60
CA CYS A 191 -7.13 -2.37 3.80
C CYS A 191 -5.75 -2.12 4.42
N ASP A 192 -4.70 -1.95 3.61
CA ASP A 192 -3.36 -1.62 4.09
C ASP A 192 -3.32 -0.21 4.69
N ALA A 193 -3.96 0.77 4.04
CA ALA A 193 -4.10 2.11 4.57
C ALA A 193 -4.84 2.13 5.92
N TYR A 194 -5.94 1.38 6.05
CA TYR A 194 -6.66 1.27 7.32
C TYR A 194 -5.80 0.64 8.43
N ARG A 195 -5.02 -0.40 8.12
CA ARG A 195 -4.11 -1.03 9.11
C ARG A 195 -3.05 -0.07 9.61
N ARG A 196 -2.55 0.84 8.75
CA ARG A 196 -1.56 1.86 9.09
C ARG A 196 -2.15 3.09 9.78
N THR A 197 -3.47 3.22 9.85
CA THR A 197 -4.13 4.37 10.47
C THR A 197 -3.85 4.39 11.98
N PRO A 198 -3.28 5.49 12.51
CA PRO A 198 -3.06 5.67 13.95
C PRO A 198 -4.36 5.59 14.74
N GLU A 199 -4.29 5.15 15.99
CA GLU A 199 -5.49 5.05 16.85
C GLU A 199 -6.25 6.37 16.98
N SER A 200 -5.54 7.49 17.04
CA SER A 200 -6.15 8.83 17.09
C SER A 200 -7.11 9.12 15.93
N ASN A 201 -6.84 8.54 14.75
CA ASN A 201 -7.63 8.77 13.54
C ASN A 201 -8.61 7.63 13.22
N ARG A 202 -8.52 6.50 13.94
CA ARG A 202 -9.40 5.34 13.72
C ARG A 202 -10.87 5.62 13.94
N LEU A 203 -11.21 6.54 14.82
CA LEU A 203 -12.62 6.94 15.06
C LEU A 203 -13.28 7.47 13.78
N ASN A 204 -12.54 8.23 12.96
CA ASN A 204 -13.05 8.83 11.73
C ASN A 204 -13.30 7.81 10.61
N VAL A 205 -12.65 6.66 10.66
CA VAL A 205 -12.70 5.60 9.64
C VAL A 205 -13.13 4.25 10.21
N GLY A 206 -13.64 4.21 11.45
CA GLY A 206 -13.99 2.98 12.15
C GLY A 206 -15.06 2.13 11.46
N SER A 207 -15.89 2.74 10.62
CA SER A 207 -16.89 2.06 9.80
C SER A 207 -16.32 1.37 8.54
N PHE A 208 -15.01 1.47 8.27
CA PHE A 208 -14.39 0.99 7.01
C PHE A 208 -14.79 -0.45 6.64
N TYR A 209 -14.68 -1.40 7.57
CA TYR A 209 -15.00 -2.79 7.26
C TYR A 209 -16.49 -3.01 6.98
N ALA A 210 -17.39 -2.27 7.64
CA ALA A 210 -18.81 -2.30 7.35
C ALA A 210 -19.10 -1.76 5.94
N LEU A 211 -18.55 -0.58 5.61
CA LEU A 211 -18.69 0.05 4.28
C LEU A 211 -18.07 -0.82 3.17
N ARG A 212 -16.90 -1.42 3.42
CA ARG A 212 -16.26 -2.35 2.50
C ARG A 212 -17.15 -3.57 2.21
N SER A 213 -17.83 -4.12 3.23
CA SER A 213 -18.67 -5.30 3.07
C SER A 213 -19.89 -5.09 2.14
N GLU A 214 -20.33 -3.85 1.97
CA GLU A 214 -21.38 -3.50 1.01
C GLU A 214 -20.91 -3.60 -0.44
N VAL A 215 -19.60 -3.41 -0.67
CA VAL A 215 -19.00 -3.37 -2.01
C VAL A 215 -18.36 -4.70 -2.37
N THR A 216 -17.66 -5.34 -1.46
CA THR A 216 -17.03 -6.64 -1.72
C THR A 216 -17.25 -7.63 -0.58
N GLY A 217 -17.60 -8.88 -0.95
CA GLY A 217 -17.66 -10.02 -0.04
C GLY A 217 -16.32 -10.78 0.06
N ALA A 218 -15.28 -10.31 -0.64
CA ALA A 218 -13.99 -10.97 -0.65
C ALA A 218 -13.37 -11.04 0.77
N PRO A 219 -12.62 -12.10 1.10
CA PRO A 219 -11.85 -12.15 2.35
C PRO A 219 -10.85 -10.99 2.41
N LEU A 220 -10.48 -10.57 3.62
CA LEU A 220 -9.52 -9.49 3.80
C LEU A 220 -8.18 -9.84 3.13
N PRO A 221 -7.64 -8.98 2.27
CA PRO A 221 -6.37 -9.24 1.63
C PRO A 221 -5.23 -9.18 2.65
N SER A 222 -4.42 -10.24 2.72
CA SER A 222 -3.29 -10.34 3.65
C SER A 222 -1.99 -9.83 3.05
N ARG A 223 -1.70 -10.25 1.81
CA ARG A 223 -0.55 -9.85 1.01
C ARG A 223 -0.93 -9.83 -0.46
N LEU A 224 -0.46 -8.82 -1.17
CA LEU A 224 -0.56 -8.75 -2.63
C LEU A 224 0.79 -8.26 -3.16
N SER A 225 1.36 -8.99 -4.11
CA SER A 225 2.46 -8.43 -4.90
C SER A 225 1.90 -7.36 -5.82
N HIS A 226 2.50 -6.19 -5.81
CA HIS A 226 2.04 -5.09 -6.65
C HIS A 226 2.15 -5.48 -8.14
N PRO A 227 1.11 -5.25 -8.96
CA PRO A 227 1.06 -5.72 -10.35
C PRO A 227 2.17 -5.15 -11.23
N ILE A 228 2.76 -4.02 -10.86
CA ILE A 228 3.85 -3.36 -11.57
C ILE A 228 5.04 -4.30 -11.80
N TYR A 229 5.35 -5.18 -10.83
CA TYR A 229 6.47 -6.10 -10.94
C TYR A 229 6.23 -7.26 -11.92
N ALA A 230 4.97 -7.67 -12.11
CA ALA A 230 4.63 -8.66 -13.10
C ALA A 230 4.59 -8.04 -14.51
N GLU A 231 4.07 -6.80 -14.62
CA GLU A 231 3.94 -6.09 -15.89
C GLU A 231 5.27 -5.59 -16.43
N PHE A 232 6.22 -5.23 -15.55
CA PHE A 232 7.55 -4.68 -15.89
C PHE A 232 8.68 -5.52 -15.30
N ALA A 233 8.58 -6.85 -15.39
CA ALA A 233 9.53 -7.77 -14.76
C ALA A 233 10.97 -7.62 -15.27
N LYS A 234 11.14 -7.27 -16.55
CA LYS A 234 12.46 -7.03 -17.17
C LYS A 234 13.06 -5.73 -16.68
N GLU A 235 12.29 -4.64 -16.78
CA GLU A 235 12.69 -3.30 -16.39
C GLU A 235 12.95 -3.20 -14.88
N ALA A 236 12.21 -3.94 -14.06
CA ALA A 236 12.43 -4.00 -12.61
C ALA A 236 13.80 -4.59 -12.21
N ALA A 237 14.44 -5.37 -13.09
CA ALA A 237 15.78 -5.89 -12.88
C ALA A 237 16.89 -4.90 -13.31
N GLU A 238 16.54 -3.87 -14.07
CA GLU A 238 17.48 -2.87 -14.60
C GLU A 238 17.76 -1.75 -13.58
N GLU A 239 18.74 -0.89 -13.89
CA GLU A 239 18.98 0.32 -13.10
C GLU A 239 17.91 1.38 -13.42
N PRO A 240 17.31 2.02 -12.39
CA PRO A 240 16.31 3.05 -12.59
C PRO A 240 16.94 4.30 -13.24
N SER A 241 16.28 4.83 -14.28
CA SER A 241 16.74 6.05 -14.95
C SER A 241 16.52 7.29 -14.08
N ILE A 242 17.48 8.21 -14.09
CA ILE A 242 17.36 9.54 -13.46
C ILE A 242 16.31 10.41 -14.17
N ASP A 243 15.99 10.13 -15.43
CA ASP A 243 14.99 10.86 -16.18
C ASP A 243 13.58 10.72 -15.59
N LEU A 244 13.34 9.69 -14.78
CA LEU A 244 12.11 9.53 -13.99
C LEU A 244 11.83 10.74 -13.08
N LEU A 245 12.87 11.44 -12.62
CA LEU A 245 12.74 12.64 -11.80
C LEU A 245 12.10 13.84 -12.54
N LYS A 246 11.99 13.76 -13.88
CA LYS A 246 11.33 14.79 -14.70
C LYS A 246 9.81 14.63 -14.73
N GLU A 247 9.29 13.46 -14.33
CA GLU A 247 7.84 13.21 -14.30
C GLU A 247 7.17 13.99 -13.17
N PRO A 248 6.06 14.70 -13.43
CA PRO A 248 5.38 15.53 -12.45
C PRO A 248 4.99 14.77 -11.18
N GLU A 249 4.53 13.51 -11.33
CA GLU A 249 4.11 12.65 -10.21
C GLU A 249 5.29 12.29 -9.30
N VAL A 250 6.50 12.22 -9.85
CA VAL A 250 7.73 11.97 -9.07
C VAL A 250 8.27 13.27 -8.47
N GLN A 251 8.19 14.38 -9.22
CA GLN A 251 8.52 15.71 -8.69
C GLN A 251 7.63 16.12 -7.52
N ALA A 252 6.41 15.59 -7.46
CA ALA A 252 5.48 15.80 -6.35
C ALA A 252 5.98 15.16 -5.04
N PHE A 253 6.91 14.19 -5.09
CA PHE A 253 7.52 13.63 -3.88
C PHE A 253 8.44 14.67 -3.23
N ARG A 254 8.13 15.03 -1.98
CA ARG A 254 8.90 16.00 -1.18
C ARG A 254 9.37 15.36 0.12
N ILE A 255 10.65 15.47 0.38
CA ILE A 255 11.20 15.30 1.72
C ILE A 255 10.95 16.61 2.47
N GLN A 256 10.53 16.55 3.72
CA GLN A 256 10.23 17.78 4.46
C GLN A 256 11.48 18.65 4.61
N PRO A 257 11.39 19.98 4.38
CA PRO A 257 12.54 20.89 4.47
C PRO A 257 13.32 20.75 5.77
N LYS A 258 12.64 20.66 6.91
CA LYS A 258 13.27 20.46 8.23
C LYS A 258 14.12 19.20 8.33
N GLU A 259 13.79 18.16 7.57
CA GLU A 259 14.56 16.92 7.56
C GLU A 259 15.81 17.04 6.69
N LEU A 260 15.81 17.94 5.71
CA LEU A 260 16.94 18.22 4.82
C LEU A 260 17.91 19.29 5.37
N GLU A 261 17.45 20.18 6.27
CA GLU A 261 18.26 21.25 6.84
C GLU A 261 19.65 20.81 7.34
N PRO A 262 19.82 19.70 8.14
CA PRO A 262 21.14 19.29 8.62
C PRO A 262 22.12 18.98 7.49
N TYR A 263 21.64 18.41 6.39
CA TYR A 263 22.46 18.05 5.24
C TYR A 263 22.74 19.26 4.36
N LEU A 264 21.80 20.21 4.28
CA LEU A 264 22.00 21.47 3.60
C LEU A 264 23.14 22.26 4.26
N ASP A 265 23.19 22.31 5.59
CA ASP A 265 24.27 22.95 6.32
C ASP A 265 25.64 22.26 6.07
N GLU A 266 25.65 20.92 5.94
CA GLU A 266 26.87 20.19 5.58
C GLU A 266 27.34 20.53 4.14
N VAL A 267 26.41 20.64 3.20
CA VAL A 267 26.69 21.03 1.80
C VAL A 267 27.18 22.47 1.72
N ASN A 268 26.51 23.41 2.42
CA ASN A 268 26.91 24.81 2.45
C ASN A 268 28.33 24.98 3.03
N ARG A 269 28.63 24.33 4.15
CA ARG A 269 29.98 24.33 4.74
C ARG A 269 31.03 23.74 3.81
N ALA A 270 30.68 22.71 3.04
CA ALA A 270 31.58 22.13 2.06
C ALA A 270 31.86 23.10 0.88
N GLN A 271 30.86 23.92 0.49
CA GLN A 271 31.00 24.92 -0.56
C GLN A 271 31.77 26.17 -0.10
N GLU A 272 31.54 26.64 1.12
CA GLU A 272 32.20 27.80 1.69
C GLU A 272 33.69 27.57 1.98
N SER A 273 34.13 26.31 2.12
CA SER A 273 35.52 25.92 2.41
C SER A 273 36.47 26.11 1.21
N VAL A 274 36.26 27.11 0.38
CA VAL A 274 36.94 27.35 -0.90
C VAL A 274 38.45 27.65 -0.75
N LEU A 275 38.91 28.02 0.45
CA LEU A 275 40.26 28.57 0.63
C LEU A 275 41.42 27.52 0.74
N VAL A 276 41.14 26.23 0.89
CA VAL A 276 42.21 25.24 1.18
C VAL A 276 41.98 23.85 0.53
N VAL A 277 40.87 23.60 -0.13
CA VAL A 277 40.49 22.22 -0.52
C VAL A 277 40.38 22.11 -2.05
N SER A 278 40.93 21.04 -2.63
CA SER A 278 40.81 20.76 -4.05
C SER A 278 39.31 20.57 -4.44
N ARG A 279 38.97 20.91 -5.68
CA ARG A 279 37.59 20.74 -6.19
C ARG A 279 37.05 19.32 -6.01
N SER A 280 37.89 18.31 -6.21
CA SER A 280 37.54 16.91 -5.97
C SER A 280 37.17 16.64 -4.51
N SER A 281 37.93 17.16 -3.54
CA SER A 281 37.60 16.99 -2.11
C SER A 281 36.33 17.71 -1.70
N GLN A 282 35.96 18.77 -2.38
CA GLN A 282 34.68 19.47 -2.17
C GLN A 282 33.50 18.63 -2.71
N GLU A 283 33.65 18.09 -3.92
CA GLU A 283 32.67 17.19 -4.52
C GLU A 283 32.48 15.93 -3.66
N ASP A 284 33.53 15.35 -3.12
CA ASP A 284 33.49 14.19 -2.21
C ASP A 284 32.74 14.50 -0.91
N ARG A 285 32.91 15.70 -0.33
CA ARG A 285 32.17 16.12 0.87
C ARG A 285 30.68 16.31 0.61
N ILE A 286 30.34 16.94 -0.53
CA ILE A 286 28.94 17.11 -0.95
C ILE A 286 28.30 15.73 -1.16
N MET A 287 29.01 14.84 -1.84
CA MET A 287 28.52 13.48 -2.06
C MET A 287 28.35 12.73 -0.74
N GLY A 288 29.28 12.87 0.21
CA GLY A 288 29.17 12.30 1.57
C GLY A 288 27.92 12.78 2.31
N ALA A 289 27.58 14.07 2.22
CA ALA A 289 26.36 14.62 2.82
C ALA A 289 25.11 14.03 2.15
N VAL A 290 25.10 13.87 0.83
CA VAL A 290 23.99 13.24 0.08
C VAL A 290 23.85 11.77 0.48
N GLU A 291 24.92 11.01 0.54
CA GLU A 291 24.90 9.60 0.94
C GLU A 291 24.42 9.40 2.39
N LYS A 292 24.81 10.30 3.28
CA LYS A 292 24.31 10.32 4.65
C LYS A 292 22.82 10.60 4.69
N ALA A 293 22.34 11.60 3.94
CA ALA A 293 20.91 11.91 3.80
C ALA A 293 20.11 10.70 3.28
N ILE A 294 20.61 10.00 2.26
CA ILE A 294 19.98 8.78 1.75
C ILE A 294 19.87 7.72 2.84
N GLY A 295 20.97 7.46 3.55
CA GLY A 295 21.02 6.43 4.61
C GLY A 295 20.06 6.68 5.77
N GLU A 296 19.80 7.94 6.10
CA GLU A 296 18.94 8.32 7.22
C GLU A 296 17.49 8.58 6.76
N LEU A 297 17.29 9.29 5.63
CA LEU A 297 15.97 9.71 5.16
C LEU A 297 15.26 8.65 4.32
N LEU A 298 15.99 7.79 3.61
CA LEU A 298 15.44 6.73 2.77
C LEU A 298 15.64 5.35 3.40
N SER A 299 15.39 5.21 4.71
CA SER A 299 15.50 3.95 5.44
C SER A 299 14.20 3.56 6.16
N GLY A 300 14.06 2.29 6.53
CA GLY A 300 12.95 1.78 7.34
C GLY A 300 11.58 2.13 6.74
N GLN A 301 10.70 2.68 7.54
CA GLN A 301 9.32 3.02 7.13
C GLN A 301 9.27 4.09 6.02
N ARG A 302 10.28 4.96 5.93
CA ARG A 302 10.34 6.00 4.87
C ARG A 302 10.67 5.38 3.52
N ALA A 303 11.63 4.46 3.49
CA ALA A 303 11.92 3.68 2.27
C ALA A 303 10.67 2.92 1.80
N GLU A 304 9.95 2.31 2.72
CA GLU A 304 8.73 1.56 2.42
C GLU A 304 7.60 2.46 1.87
N ARG A 305 7.46 3.69 2.38
CA ARG A 305 6.53 4.69 1.82
C ARG A 305 6.94 5.09 0.41
N LEU A 306 8.23 5.39 0.20
CA LEU A 306 8.75 5.72 -1.12
C LEU A 306 8.55 4.57 -2.12
N ARG A 307 8.78 3.32 -1.69
CA ARG A 307 8.52 2.14 -2.51
C ARG A 307 7.08 2.09 -2.99
N ARG A 308 6.11 2.21 -2.07
CA ARG A 308 4.67 2.21 -2.42
C ARG A 308 4.33 3.33 -3.38
N ARG A 309 4.85 4.53 -3.12
CA ARG A 309 4.65 5.67 -4.02
C ARG A 309 5.17 5.39 -5.42
N LEU A 310 6.36 4.82 -5.54
CA LEU A 310 6.94 4.46 -6.84
C LEU A 310 6.15 3.34 -7.53
N GLU A 311 5.62 2.36 -6.78
CA GLU A 311 4.76 1.31 -7.31
C GLU A 311 3.46 1.89 -7.89
N ASP A 312 2.74 2.70 -7.12
CA ASP A 312 1.47 3.31 -7.54
C ASP A 312 1.69 4.33 -8.67
N THR A 313 2.76 5.14 -8.59
CA THR A 313 3.15 6.06 -9.67
C THR A 313 3.50 5.30 -10.95
N GLY A 314 4.27 4.21 -10.86
CA GLY A 314 4.58 3.36 -12.01
C GLY A 314 3.32 2.80 -12.67
N LEU A 315 2.36 2.32 -11.88
CA LEU A 315 1.08 1.85 -12.41
C LEU A 315 0.30 2.98 -13.07
N TYR A 316 0.26 4.17 -12.47
CA TYR A 316 -0.36 5.35 -13.03
C TYR A 316 0.26 5.74 -14.39
N LEU A 317 1.59 5.79 -14.46
CA LEU A 317 2.33 6.06 -15.69
C LEU A 317 2.03 5.03 -16.79
N ALA A 318 1.96 3.75 -16.43
CA ALA A 318 1.60 2.68 -17.36
C ALA A 318 0.19 2.87 -17.95
N ARG A 319 -0.79 3.17 -17.10
CA ARG A 319 -2.19 3.36 -17.51
C ARG A 319 -2.43 4.67 -18.27
N THR A 320 -1.55 5.65 -18.11
CA THR A 320 -1.56 6.91 -18.89
C THR A 320 -0.70 6.86 -20.16
N GLY A 321 -0.17 5.68 -20.52
CA GLY A 321 0.58 5.45 -21.76
C GLY A 321 2.09 5.71 -21.69
N ARG A 322 2.60 6.12 -20.52
CA ARG A 322 4.04 6.40 -20.27
C ARG A 322 4.77 5.13 -19.80
N ARG A 323 4.77 4.09 -20.66
CA ARG A 323 5.28 2.75 -20.29
C ARG A 323 6.77 2.72 -19.95
N GLN A 324 7.60 3.50 -20.63
CA GLN A 324 9.04 3.57 -20.34
C GLN A 324 9.28 4.11 -18.93
N GLN A 325 8.62 5.21 -18.57
CA GLN A 325 8.71 5.82 -17.26
C GLN A 325 8.14 4.90 -16.17
N ALA A 326 7.08 4.15 -16.50
CA ALA A 326 6.54 3.12 -15.62
C ALA A 326 7.57 2.03 -15.31
N GLY A 327 8.34 1.59 -16.32
CA GLY A 327 9.44 0.64 -16.13
C GLY A 327 10.54 1.19 -15.21
N TRP A 328 10.91 2.46 -15.36
CA TRP A 328 11.88 3.10 -14.46
C TRP A 328 11.38 3.20 -13.02
N ALA A 329 10.09 3.49 -12.83
CA ALA A 329 9.47 3.51 -11.50
C ALA A 329 9.44 2.11 -10.88
N ALA A 330 9.14 1.06 -11.67
CA ALA A 330 9.21 -0.33 -11.24
C ALA A 330 10.64 -0.72 -10.83
N ALA A 331 11.66 -0.31 -11.59
CA ALA A 331 13.06 -0.53 -11.26
C ALA A 331 13.45 0.14 -9.94
N ALA A 332 13.08 1.41 -9.75
CA ALA A 332 13.37 2.13 -8.51
C ALA A 332 12.67 1.49 -7.29
N ALA A 333 11.40 1.11 -7.44
CA ALA A 333 10.66 0.40 -6.38
C ALA A 333 11.27 -0.96 -6.05
N ALA A 334 11.74 -1.71 -7.07
CA ALA A 334 12.39 -3.00 -6.89
C ALA A 334 13.70 -2.88 -6.10
N ARG A 335 14.52 -1.85 -6.34
CA ARG A 335 15.76 -1.62 -5.54
C ARG A 335 15.46 -1.48 -4.05
N ILE A 336 14.38 -0.79 -3.68
CA ILE A 336 13.96 -0.68 -2.27
C ILE A 336 13.45 -2.02 -1.75
N ARG A 337 12.56 -2.69 -2.50
CA ARG A 337 11.98 -3.99 -2.13
C ARG A 337 13.06 -5.04 -1.86
N ASP A 338 14.08 -5.08 -2.70
CA ASP A 338 15.14 -6.08 -2.68
C ASP A 338 16.28 -5.71 -1.70
N GLY A 339 16.13 -4.60 -0.96
CA GLY A 339 17.09 -4.17 0.07
C GLY A 339 18.43 -3.70 -0.49
N ALA A 340 18.44 -3.15 -1.72
CA ALA A 340 19.65 -2.63 -2.33
C ALA A 340 20.22 -1.44 -1.52
N ASP A 341 21.53 -1.24 -1.60
CA ASP A 341 22.17 -0.05 -1.04
C ASP A 341 21.82 1.18 -1.89
N LEU A 342 20.80 1.93 -1.44
CA LEU A 342 20.24 3.08 -2.18
C LEU A 342 21.29 4.18 -2.43
N LYS A 343 22.36 4.25 -1.61
CA LYS A 343 23.46 5.20 -1.81
C LYS A 343 24.19 4.95 -3.11
N LYS A 344 24.20 3.71 -3.63
CA LYS A 344 24.87 3.32 -4.86
C LYS A 344 23.98 3.50 -6.09
N VAL A 345 22.67 3.67 -5.93
CA VAL A 345 21.70 3.83 -7.01
C VAL A 345 21.63 5.29 -7.44
N ALA A 346 21.97 5.59 -8.69
CA ALA A 346 22.04 6.95 -9.24
C ALA A 346 20.73 7.72 -9.08
N PHE A 347 19.59 7.07 -9.25
CA PHE A 347 18.27 7.66 -9.09
C PHE A 347 18.07 8.28 -7.70
N PHE A 348 18.36 7.56 -6.60
CA PHE A 348 18.14 8.06 -5.25
C PHE A 348 19.13 9.17 -4.88
N ARG A 349 20.37 9.09 -5.39
CA ARG A 349 21.33 10.19 -5.24
C ARG A 349 20.81 11.47 -5.91
N SER A 350 20.39 11.37 -7.16
CA SER A 350 19.84 12.50 -7.92
C SER A 350 18.55 13.03 -7.28
N LEU A 351 17.68 12.17 -6.73
CA LEU A 351 16.48 12.57 -6.01
C LEU A 351 16.82 13.51 -4.83
N VAL A 352 17.74 13.10 -3.98
CA VAL A 352 18.15 13.90 -2.80
C VAL A 352 18.91 15.15 -3.23
N GLN A 353 19.82 15.06 -4.19
CA GLN A 353 20.55 16.21 -4.73
C GLN A 353 19.62 17.27 -5.31
N THR A 354 18.60 16.87 -6.06
CA THR A 354 17.62 17.80 -6.65
C THR A 354 16.85 18.55 -5.57
N GLN A 355 16.47 17.85 -4.49
CA GLN A 355 15.73 18.50 -3.39
C GLN A 355 16.62 19.42 -2.55
N LEU A 356 17.85 19.03 -2.25
CA LEU A 356 18.84 19.91 -1.61
C LEU A 356 19.11 21.14 -2.48
N GLY A 357 19.34 20.94 -3.79
CA GLY A 357 19.56 22.04 -4.73
C GLY A 357 18.39 23.03 -4.82
N SER A 358 17.14 22.51 -4.78
CA SER A 358 15.97 23.38 -4.77
C SER A 358 15.86 24.21 -3.48
N MET A 359 16.21 23.64 -2.32
CA MET A 359 16.26 24.37 -1.04
C MET A 359 17.33 25.45 -1.04
N MET A 360 18.53 25.14 -1.57
CA MET A 360 19.62 26.12 -1.71
C MET A 360 19.18 27.32 -2.58
N ALA A 361 18.50 27.02 -3.71
CA ALA A 361 18.00 28.07 -4.59
C ALA A 361 16.97 28.97 -3.89
N GLN A 362 16.02 28.37 -3.16
CA GLN A 362 15.03 29.11 -2.38
C GLN A 362 15.66 29.95 -1.26
N GLU A 363 16.65 29.40 -0.55
CA GLU A 363 17.38 30.15 0.48
C GLU A 363 18.18 31.33 -0.11
N ALA A 364 18.82 31.12 -1.26
CA ALA A 364 19.54 32.18 -1.95
C ALA A 364 18.61 33.29 -2.44
N GLU A 365 17.41 32.95 -2.91
CA GLU A 365 16.38 33.89 -3.33
C GLU A 365 15.86 34.69 -2.13
N ARG A 366 15.54 34.03 -1.01
CA ARG A 366 15.13 34.67 0.23
C ARG A 366 16.19 35.64 0.74
N LYS A 367 17.48 35.26 0.73
CA LYS A 367 18.59 36.16 1.10
C LYS A 367 18.74 37.35 0.17
N ARG A 368 18.31 37.26 -1.09
CA ARG A 368 18.30 38.38 -2.05
C ARG A 368 17.13 39.34 -1.81
N GLU A 369 15.98 38.81 -1.38
CA GLU A 369 14.77 39.60 -1.11
C GLU A 369 14.79 40.26 0.26
N GLU A 370 15.58 39.75 1.21
CA GLU A 370 15.78 40.40 2.51
C GLU A 370 16.40 41.79 2.27
N PRO A 371 15.76 42.87 2.72
CA PRO A 371 16.29 44.23 2.53
C PRO A 371 17.68 44.30 3.19
N ARG A 372 18.69 44.63 2.43
CA ARG A 372 20.04 44.80 2.94
C ARG A 372 20.00 45.87 4.03
N LEU A 373 20.11 45.45 5.28
CA LEU A 373 20.16 46.32 6.46
C LEU A 373 21.36 47.26 6.42
N ILE A 374 22.36 46.99 5.58
CA ILE A 374 23.53 47.82 5.35
C ILE A 374 23.40 48.42 3.94
N MET A 375 22.80 49.62 3.85
CA MET A 375 22.87 50.43 2.65
C MET A 375 24.30 50.96 2.50
N THR A 376 24.89 50.79 1.33
CA THR A 376 26.12 51.49 1.02
C THR A 376 25.85 53.01 1.02
N PRO A 377 26.83 53.84 1.35
CA PRO A 377 26.64 55.31 1.32
C PRO A 377 26.06 55.83 -0.02
N ALA A 378 26.41 55.19 -1.12
CA ALA A 378 25.90 55.54 -2.45
C ALA A 378 24.43 55.15 -2.64
N GLU A 379 23.97 54.03 -2.07
CA GLU A 379 22.56 53.60 -2.09
C GLU A 379 21.70 54.45 -1.16
N ALA A 380 22.23 54.84 -0.01
CA ALA A 380 21.57 55.78 0.91
C ALA A 380 21.33 57.15 0.27
N ILE A 381 22.30 57.67 -0.49
CA ILE A 381 22.16 58.91 -1.24
C ILE A 381 21.10 58.79 -2.33
N ARG A 382 21.10 57.69 -3.12
CA ARG A 382 20.08 57.44 -4.15
C ARG A 382 18.68 57.27 -3.59
N ALA A 383 18.54 56.57 -2.45
CA ALA A 383 17.27 56.41 -1.76
C ALA A 383 16.74 57.78 -1.23
N GLN A 384 17.64 58.64 -0.74
CA GLN A 384 17.30 59.98 -0.27
C GLN A 384 16.90 60.91 -1.44
N GLU A 385 17.56 60.80 -2.58
CA GLU A 385 17.20 61.53 -3.81
C GLU A 385 15.85 61.08 -4.37
N ALA A 386 15.59 59.75 -4.40
CA ALA A 386 14.32 59.18 -4.83
C ALA A 386 13.16 59.57 -3.87
N ALA A 387 13.43 59.67 -2.57
CA ALA A 387 12.44 60.14 -1.59
C ALA A 387 12.13 61.66 -1.74
N ARG A 388 13.12 62.46 -2.10
CA ARG A 388 12.96 63.92 -2.38
C ARG A 388 12.21 64.17 -3.69
N SER A 389 12.37 63.33 -4.71
CA SER A 389 11.66 63.44 -5.98
C SER A 389 10.17 63.03 -5.90
N ARG A 390 9.80 62.27 -4.87
CA ARG A 390 8.40 61.95 -4.54
C ARG A 390 7.87 62.97 -3.54
N GLY A 391 7.78 64.25 -3.95
CA GLY A 391 7.20 65.29 -3.15
C GLY A 391 5.76 64.99 -2.68
N PRO A 392 5.28 65.70 -1.63
CA PRO A 392 3.98 65.41 -1.04
C PRO A 392 2.87 65.58 -2.06
N ARG A 393 2.16 64.46 -2.36
CA ARG A 393 0.88 64.55 -3.09
C ARG A 393 -0.08 65.31 -2.21
N ARG A 394 -0.44 66.54 -2.64
CA ARG A 394 -1.57 67.29 -2.12
C ARG A 394 -2.88 66.72 -2.62
#